data_bd795a06323cd52719eea56d7354462b
#
_entry.id   bd795a06323cd52719eea56d7354462b
#
_cell.length_a   1.000
_cell.length_b   1.000
_cell.length_c   1.000
_cell.angle_alpha   90.00
_cell.angle_beta   90.00
_cell.angle_gamma   90.00
#
_symmetry.space_group_name_H-M   'P 1'
#
loop_
_entity.id
_entity.type
_entity.pdbx_description
1 polymer ?
#
loop_
_entity_poly.entity_id
_entity_poly.type
_entity_poly.pdbx_seq_one_letter_code
_entity_poly.pdbx_strand_id
1 'polypeptide(L)'
;MIESVLWLAVGLMVASSIVPSTFRVRKLVGGIGWGVFSIHWSYQPLHYLKVLDYANVFLTIAVALLCLLVAYIMFREYREGPLRIKNNREVLHSKFSAQGEGDSLDITSMLTSASALGALVYFPFANFSSLNTWIIGRVASQIIWVLQYFEIPAYLKAWNMITLNGYTVEIILACTAIESIALFMGLIGAVRAPLNRLATAFIVSVPVIYVLNLIRDIFVVVAYGEQWFGADSFVIAHNYIAKAGSGIALFAISYLVLLTLPELLGMIDGIWIILSEELKSILHMSRED
;
A
#
# COMPACT_ATOMS: atom_id res chain seq x y z
N MET A 1 -11.43 -0.57 -20.67
CA MET A 1 -10.26 0.23 -21.15
C MET A 1 -9.37 0.68 -19.98
N ILE A 2 -9.87 1.28 -18.90
CA ILE A 2 -9.07 1.70 -17.72
C ILE A 2 -8.41 0.52 -17.00
N GLU A 3 -9.11 -0.60 -16.85
CA GLU A 3 -8.57 -1.83 -16.26
C GLU A 3 -7.42 -2.43 -17.07
N SER A 4 -7.50 -2.38 -18.40
CA SER A 4 -6.42 -2.87 -19.27
C SER A 4 -5.16 -2.01 -19.14
N VAL A 5 -5.30 -0.70 -18.94
CA VAL A 5 -4.18 0.23 -18.66
C VAL A 5 -3.51 -0.12 -17.35
N LEU A 6 -4.31 -0.43 -16.31
CA LEU A 6 -3.80 -0.85 -15.01
C LEU A 6 -2.96 -2.13 -15.12
N TRP A 7 -3.51 -3.18 -15.75
CA TRP A 7 -2.80 -4.45 -15.90
C TRP A 7 -1.54 -4.34 -16.77
N LEU A 8 -1.57 -3.48 -17.77
CA LEU A 8 -0.37 -3.16 -18.57
C LEU A 8 0.70 -2.49 -17.70
N ALA A 9 0.32 -1.51 -16.86
CA ALA A 9 1.26 -0.85 -15.96
C ALA A 9 1.90 -1.85 -14.98
N VAL A 10 1.07 -2.67 -14.32
CA VAL A 10 1.53 -3.70 -13.39
C VAL A 10 2.44 -4.71 -14.09
N GLY A 11 2.05 -5.19 -15.27
CA GLY A 11 2.86 -6.11 -16.08
C GLY A 11 4.24 -5.54 -16.45
N LEU A 12 4.32 -4.27 -16.81
CA LEU A 12 5.58 -3.59 -17.09
C LEU A 12 6.44 -3.42 -15.83
N MET A 13 5.83 -3.07 -14.69
CA MET A 13 6.56 -2.97 -13.41
C MET A 13 7.10 -4.34 -12.96
N VAL A 14 6.31 -5.41 -13.12
CA VAL A 14 6.74 -6.79 -12.85
C VAL A 14 7.89 -7.18 -13.77
N ALA A 15 7.76 -6.93 -15.07
CA ALA A 15 8.82 -7.19 -16.05
C ALA A 15 10.12 -6.44 -15.69
N SER A 16 10.00 -5.16 -15.30
CA SER A 16 11.13 -4.37 -14.78
C SER A 16 11.77 -5.02 -13.57
N SER A 17 10.98 -5.57 -12.66
CA SER A 17 11.47 -6.18 -11.41
C SER A 17 12.23 -7.49 -11.65
N ILE A 18 11.88 -8.24 -12.70
CA ILE A 18 12.52 -9.52 -13.07
C ILE A 18 13.83 -9.27 -13.85
N VAL A 19 13.93 -8.19 -14.63
CA VAL A 19 15.14 -7.89 -15.41
C VAL A 19 16.32 -7.62 -14.46
N PRO A 20 17.47 -8.28 -14.65
CA PRO A 20 18.65 -8.08 -13.80
C PRO A 20 19.11 -6.62 -13.74
N SER A 21 19.62 -6.20 -12.58
CA SER A 21 20.08 -4.83 -12.32
C SER A 21 21.22 -4.35 -13.24
N THR A 22 21.94 -5.29 -13.86
CA THR A 22 23.02 -5.02 -14.83
C THR A 22 22.50 -4.39 -16.15
N PHE A 23 21.22 -4.61 -16.49
CA PHE A 23 20.66 -4.09 -17.72
C PHE A 23 19.94 -2.75 -17.49
N ARG A 24 20.41 -1.69 -18.17
CA ARG A 24 19.76 -0.36 -18.14
C ARG A 24 18.29 -0.41 -18.61
N VAL A 25 17.95 -1.35 -19.50
CA VAL A 25 16.56 -1.58 -19.98
C VAL A 25 15.56 -1.75 -18.84
N ARG A 26 15.98 -2.27 -17.68
CA ARG A 26 15.16 -2.35 -16.47
C ARG A 26 14.54 -0.98 -16.10
N LYS A 27 15.35 0.08 -16.15
CA LYS A 27 14.90 1.45 -15.85
C LYS A 27 13.93 2.00 -16.90
N LEU A 28 14.18 1.69 -18.17
CA LEU A 28 13.27 2.07 -19.26
C LEU A 28 11.89 1.40 -19.08
N VAL A 29 11.86 0.09 -18.89
CA VAL A 29 10.60 -0.66 -18.73
C VAL A 29 9.84 -0.20 -17.48
N GLY A 30 10.54 -0.01 -16.35
CA GLY A 30 9.93 0.50 -15.13
C GLY A 30 9.38 1.92 -15.29
N GLY A 31 10.15 2.80 -15.96
CA GLY A 31 9.70 4.17 -16.27
C GLY A 31 8.45 4.21 -17.13
N ILE A 32 8.37 3.36 -18.17
CA ILE A 32 7.14 3.20 -18.96
C ILE A 32 6.00 2.69 -18.09
N GLY A 33 6.25 1.68 -17.23
CA GLY A 33 5.26 1.15 -16.29
C GLY A 33 4.67 2.23 -15.38
N TRP A 34 5.51 3.08 -14.78
CA TRP A 34 5.09 4.21 -13.95
C TRP A 34 4.33 5.27 -14.76
N GLY A 35 4.76 5.57 -16.00
CA GLY A 35 4.04 6.47 -16.90
C GLY A 35 2.64 5.98 -17.24
N VAL A 36 2.49 4.70 -17.57
CA VAL A 36 1.18 4.06 -17.81
C VAL A 36 0.34 4.05 -16.55
N PHE A 37 0.95 3.80 -15.38
CA PHE A 37 0.24 3.81 -14.08
C PHE A 37 -0.27 5.21 -13.73
N SER A 38 0.48 6.26 -14.07
CA SER A 38 0.04 7.64 -13.89
C SER A 38 -1.22 7.95 -14.73
N ILE A 39 -1.34 7.40 -15.96
CA ILE A 39 -2.54 7.54 -16.77
C ILE A 39 -3.75 6.95 -16.04
N HIS A 40 -3.62 5.74 -15.46
CA HIS A 40 -4.70 5.13 -14.67
C HIS A 40 -5.15 6.06 -13.53
N TRP A 41 -4.22 6.58 -12.74
CA TRP A 41 -4.53 7.48 -11.61
C TRP A 41 -5.10 8.84 -12.06
N SER A 42 -4.76 9.32 -13.24
CA SER A 42 -5.30 10.58 -13.79
C SER A 42 -6.78 10.52 -14.17
N TYR A 43 -7.36 9.33 -14.33
CA TYR A 43 -8.80 9.16 -14.56
C TYR A 43 -9.62 9.15 -13.26
N GLN A 44 -9.04 8.78 -12.14
CA GLN A 44 -9.75 8.63 -10.86
C GLN A 44 -10.35 9.94 -10.32
N PRO A 45 -9.72 11.12 -10.44
CA PRO A 45 -10.29 12.38 -9.98
C PRO A 45 -11.67 12.68 -10.54
N LEU A 46 -11.93 12.31 -11.82
CA LEU A 46 -13.21 12.52 -12.46
C LEU A 46 -14.35 11.73 -11.80
N HIS A 47 -14.05 10.55 -11.26
CA HIS A 47 -15.00 9.75 -10.50
C HIS A 47 -15.30 10.39 -9.14
N TYR A 48 -14.26 10.76 -8.38
CA TYR A 48 -14.41 11.36 -7.06
C TYR A 48 -15.03 12.75 -7.07
N LEU A 49 -14.82 13.53 -8.14
CA LEU A 49 -15.51 14.81 -8.34
C LEU A 49 -17.04 14.64 -8.46
N LYS A 50 -17.51 13.56 -9.11
CA LYS A 50 -18.94 13.30 -9.24
C LYS A 50 -19.62 12.98 -7.92
N VAL A 51 -18.90 12.42 -6.96
CA VAL A 51 -19.39 12.09 -5.61
C VAL A 51 -19.00 13.14 -4.56
N LEU A 52 -18.43 14.28 -5.00
CA LEU A 52 -18.01 15.42 -4.17
C LEU A 52 -16.97 15.04 -3.10
N ASP A 53 -16.16 14.02 -3.35
CA ASP A 53 -15.09 13.58 -2.45
C ASP A 53 -13.78 14.28 -2.80
N TYR A 54 -13.63 15.53 -2.36
CA TYR A 54 -12.46 16.36 -2.66
C TYR A 54 -11.14 15.82 -2.07
N ALA A 55 -11.21 15.09 -0.95
CA ALA A 55 -10.02 14.50 -0.35
C ALA A 55 -9.39 13.44 -1.28
N ASN A 56 -10.22 12.55 -1.82
CA ASN A 56 -9.77 11.54 -2.78
C ASN A 56 -9.41 12.15 -4.15
N VAL A 57 -10.03 13.26 -4.57
CA VAL A 57 -9.59 14.01 -5.76
C VAL A 57 -8.15 14.49 -5.58
N PHE A 58 -7.85 15.16 -4.46
CA PHE A 58 -6.50 15.64 -4.18
C PHE A 58 -5.47 14.50 -4.11
N LEU A 59 -5.83 13.43 -3.39
CA LEU A 59 -4.96 12.27 -3.20
C LEU A 59 -4.63 11.58 -4.54
N THR A 60 -5.61 11.37 -5.39
CA THR A 60 -5.41 10.70 -6.69
C THR A 60 -4.59 11.53 -7.67
N ILE A 61 -4.75 12.87 -7.66
CA ILE A 61 -3.88 13.79 -8.42
C ILE A 61 -2.44 13.71 -7.90
N ALA A 62 -2.25 13.76 -6.57
CA ALA A 62 -0.92 13.66 -5.96
C ALA A 62 -0.22 12.34 -6.33
N VAL A 63 -0.96 11.22 -6.32
CA VAL A 63 -0.44 9.91 -6.74
C VAL A 63 -0.08 9.92 -8.22
N ALA A 64 -0.91 10.49 -9.10
CA ALA A 64 -0.61 10.57 -10.53
C ALA A 64 0.68 11.38 -10.79
N LEU A 65 0.85 12.52 -10.11
CA LEU A 65 2.07 13.34 -10.19
C LEU A 65 3.30 12.60 -9.67
N LEU A 66 3.17 11.88 -8.55
CA LEU A 66 4.24 11.04 -8.00
C LEU A 66 4.66 9.96 -9.00
N CYS A 67 3.70 9.29 -9.64
CA CYS A 67 3.99 8.30 -10.68
C CYS A 67 4.75 8.90 -11.87
N LEU A 68 4.37 10.11 -12.32
CA LEU A 68 5.10 10.82 -13.38
C LEU A 68 6.51 11.18 -12.96
N LEU A 69 6.69 11.63 -11.73
CA LEU A 69 8.01 11.98 -11.20
C LEU A 69 8.92 10.75 -11.11
N VAL A 70 8.41 9.61 -10.62
CA VAL A 70 9.17 8.36 -10.59
C VAL A 70 9.51 7.89 -12.01
N ALA A 71 8.57 7.98 -12.96
CA ALA A 71 8.81 7.67 -14.36
C ALA A 71 9.95 8.54 -14.92
N TYR A 72 9.90 9.85 -14.70
CA TYR A 72 10.92 10.80 -15.12
C TYR A 72 12.30 10.45 -14.55
N ILE A 73 12.37 10.16 -13.24
CA ILE A 73 13.62 9.77 -12.57
C ILE A 73 14.18 8.49 -13.20
N MET A 74 13.35 7.47 -13.44
CA MET A 74 13.80 6.22 -14.06
C MET A 74 14.29 6.42 -15.48
N PHE A 75 13.65 7.29 -16.30
CA PHE A 75 14.13 7.64 -17.63
C PHE A 75 15.46 8.39 -17.59
N ARG A 76 15.66 9.28 -16.61
CA ARG A 76 16.94 9.94 -16.40
C ARG A 76 18.03 8.94 -16.00
N GLU A 77 17.75 8.03 -15.06
CA GLU A 77 18.68 6.96 -14.70
C GLU A 77 19.02 6.03 -15.86
N TYR A 78 18.06 5.79 -16.77
CA TYR A 78 18.31 5.04 -18.00
C TYR A 78 19.33 5.75 -18.91
N ARG A 79 19.22 7.07 -19.07
CA ARG A 79 20.10 7.87 -19.94
C ARG A 79 21.46 8.16 -19.31
N GLU A 80 21.49 8.59 -18.08
CA GLU A 80 22.64 9.15 -17.39
C GLU A 80 23.36 8.13 -16.47
N GLY A 81 22.71 7.01 -16.18
CA GLY A 81 23.15 6.06 -15.18
C GLY A 81 22.55 6.35 -13.81
N PRO A 82 22.82 5.47 -12.80
CA PRO A 82 22.23 5.57 -11.49
C PRO A 82 22.58 6.91 -10.83
N LEU A 83 21.56 7.54 -10.23
CA LEU A 83 21.73 8.78 -9.49
C LEU A 83 22.73 8.60 -8.35
N ARG A 84 23.88 9.22 -8.45
CA ARG A 84 24.85 9.29 -7.36
C ARG A 84 24.42 10.41 -6.40
N ILE A 85 23.80 10.02 -5.28
CA ILE A 85 23.53 10.94 -4.17
C ILE A 85 24.89 11.40 -3.60
N LYS A 86 25.33 12.58 -3.98
CA LYS A 86 26.72 13.05 -3.85
C LYS A 86 27.11 13.43 -2.41
N ASN A 87 26.17 13.63 -1.47
CA ASN A 87 26.46 14.29 -0.20
C ASN A 87 26.12 13.51 1.08
N ASN A 88 25.59 12.27 1.04
CA ASN A 88 25.28 11.53 2.26
C ASN A 88 25.85 10.12 2.32
N ARG A 89 26.86 9.81 1.48
CA ARG A 89 27.53 8.50 1.51
C ARG A 89 28.11 8.15 2.87
N GLU A 90 28.69 9.11 3.60
CA GLU A 90 29.31 8.84 4.90
C GLU A 90 28.28 8.51 5.99
N VAL A 91 27.13 9.21 6.00
CA VAL A 91 26.08 8.99 7.02
C VAL A 91 25.25 7.73 6.73
N LEU A 92 24.92 7.47 5.47
CA LEU A 92 24.22 6.22 5.09
C LEU A 92 25.17 5.00 5.18
N HIS A 93 26.41 5.12 4.70
CA HIS A 93 27.42 4.07 4.83
C HIS A 93 27.79 3.76 6.28
N SER A 94 27.91 4.75 7.16
CA SER A 94 28.27 4.50 8.56
C SER A 94 27.18 3.77 9.35
N LYS A 95 25.90 3.96 8.98
CA LYS A 95 24.76 3.24 9.60
C LYS A 95 24.48 1.86 9.00
N PHE A 96 24.85 1.62 7.76
CA PHE A 96 24.51 0.39 7.00
C PHE A 96 25.73 -0.43 6.57
N SER A 97 26.95 0.00 6.84
CA SER A 97 28.20 -0.70 6.49
C SER A 97 28.46 -1.99 7.27
N ALA A 98 27.52 -2.46 8.07
CA ALA A 98 27.69 -3.74 8.76
C ALA A 98 27.37 -4.98 7.89
N GLN A 99 26.89 -4.83 6.66
CA GLN A 99 26.59 -5.97 5.79
C GLN A 99 26.72 -5.63 4.30
N GLY A 100 27.85 -5.98 3.70
CA GLY A 100 28.01 -6.15 2.25
C GLY A 100 28.55 -4.93 1.51
N GLU A 101 29.84 -4.98 1.22
CA GLU A 101 30.48 -4.10 0.23
C GLU A 101 29.75 -4.16 -1.13
N GLY A 102 29.37 -2.99 -1.65
CA GLY A 102 29.33 -2.78 -3.10
C GLY A 102 28.02 -2.45 -3.79
N ASP A 103 26.83 -2.67 -3.23
CA ASP A 103 25.58 -2.37 -3.93
C ASP A 103 24.99 -1.03 -3.47
N SER A 104 25.11 0.02 -4.32
CA SER A 104 24.32 1.22 -4.15
C SER A 104 22.84 0.81 -4.21
N LEU A 105 22.07 1.10 -3.15
CA LEU A 105 20.63 0.83 -3.09
C LEU A 105 19.95 1.43 -4.32
N ASP A 106 19.46 0.56 -5.20
CA ASP A 106 18.68 0.97 -6.38
C ASP A 106 17.24 1.27 -5.95
N ILE A 107 17.06 2.47 -5.39
CA ILE A 107 15.83 2.91 -4.71
C ILE A 107 14.62 2.88 -5.64
N THR A 108 14.78 3.38 -6.87
CA THR A 108 13.67 3.43 -7.83
C THR A 108 13.25 2.03 -8.27
N SER A 109 14.19 1.10 -8.39
CA SER A 109 13.86 -0.31 -8.68
C SER A 109 13.25 -1.03 -7.48
N MET A 110 13.67 -0.74 -6.25
CA MET A 110 13.02 -1.27 -5.04
C MET A 110 11.59 -0.76 -4.94
N LEU A 111 11.36 0.54 -5.15
CA LEU A 111 10.01 1.14 -5.17
C LEU A 111 9.14 0.49 -6.25
N THR A 112 9.69 0.29 -7.46
CA THR A 112 8.97 -0.37 -8.57
C THR A 112 8.60 -1.81 -8.20
N SER A 113 9.52 -2.55 -7.59
CA SER A 113 9.26 -3.94 -7.15
C SER A 113 8.22 -4.00 -6.03
N ALA A 114 8.29 -3.08 -5.05
CA ALA A 114 7.30 -3.00 -3.98
C ALA A 114 5.90 -2.71 -4.52
N SER A 115 5.79 -1.74 -5.42
CA SER A 115 4.53 -1.37 -6.07
C SER A 115 3.99 -2.50 -6.95
N ALA A 116 4.85 -3.17 -7.72
CA ALA A 116 4.47 -4.29 -8.57
C ALA A 116 3.92 -5.48 -7.75
N LEU A 117 4.64 -5.87 -6.69
CA LEU A 117 4.21 -6.97 -5.82
C LEU A 117 2.94 -6.64 -5.05
N GLY A 118 2.84 -5.42 -4.48
CA GLY A 118 1.63 -4.96 -3.83
C GLY A 118 0.43 -4.94 -4.77
N ALA A 119 0.62 -4.45 -6.00
CA ALA A 119 -0.41 -4.45 -7.03
C ALA A 119 -0.85 -5.86 -7.43
N LEU A 120 0.09 -6.81 -7.58
CA LEU A 120 -0.22 -8.22 -7.88
C LEU A 120 -1.04 -8.89 -6.77
N VAL A 121 -0.86 -8.47 -5.51
CA VAL A 121 -1.65 -9.00 -4.40
C VAL A 121 -3.02 -8.33 -4.33
N TYR A 122 -3.11 -7.01 -4.49
CA TYR A 122 -4.35 -6.25 -4.29
C TYR A 122 -5.32 -6.32 -5.47
N PHE A 123 -4.85 -6.03 -6.69
CA PHE A 123 -5.74 -5.84 -7.84
C PHE A 123 -6.53 -7.06 -8.28
N PRO A 124 -6.09 -8.32 -8.10
CA PRO A 124 -6.95 -9.46 -8.35
C PRO A 124 -8.23 -9.43 -7.51
N PHE A 125 -8.14 -9.07 -6.23
CA PHE A 125 -9.31 -8.96 -5.35
C PHE A 125 -10.15 -7.72 -5.64
N ALA A 126 -9.55 -6.64 -6.13
CA ALA A 126 -10.29 -5.43 -6.49
C ALA A 126 -11.05 -5.57 -7.83
N ASN A 127 -10.49 -6.31 -8.81
CA ASN A 127 -11.02 -6.32 -10.17
C ASN A 127 -11.75 -7.61 -10.57
N PHE A 128 -11.41 -8.77 -9.96
CA PHE A 128 -12.13 -10.01 -10.28
C PHE A 128 -13.26 -10.25 -9.29
N SER A 129 -14.50 -10.17 -9.75
CA SER A 129 -15.70 -10.30 -8.92
C SER A 129 -15.74 -11.60 -8.08
N SER A 130 -15.24 -12.72 -8.62
CA SER A 130 -15.17 -14.00 -7.91
C SER A 130 -14.24 -13.95 -6.70
N LEU A 131 -13.05 -13.35 -6.83
CA LEU A 131 -12.09 -13.19 -5.73
C LEU A 131 -12.56 -12.14 -4.72
N ASN A 132 -13.14 -11.06 -5.21
CA ASN A 132 -13.75 -10.03 -4.39
C ASN A 132 -14.84 -10.60 -3.48
N THR A 133 -15.83 -11.27 -4.08
CA THR A 133 -16.93 -11.91 -3.34
C THR A 133 -16.41 -12.98 -2.38
N TRP A 134 -15.42 -13.78 -2.81
CA TRP A 134 -14.84 -14.82 -1.97
C TRP A 134 -14.20 -14.25 -0.71
N ILE A 135 -13.34 -13.25 -0.81
CA ILE A 135 -12.61 -12.70 0.36
C ILE A 135 -13.57 -11.99 1.32
N ILE A 136 -14.51 -11.20 0.77
CA ILE A 136 -15.52 -10.51 1.58
C ILE A 136 -16.39 -11.52 2.33
N GLY A 137 -16.89 -12.55 1.65
CA GLY A 137 -17.71 -13.60 2.25
C GLY A 137 -16.93 -14.41 3.31
N ARG A 138 -15.61 -14.63 3.11
CA ARG A 138 -14.77 -15.27 4.13
C ARG A 138 -14.65 -14.44 5.40
N VAL A 139 -14.40 -13.15 5.27
CA VAL A 139 -14.33 -12.24 6.42
C VAL A 139 -15.68 -12.17 7.14
N ALA A 140 -16.78 -11.98 6.40
CA ALA A 140 -18.12 -11.96 6.98
C ALA A 140 -18.45 -13.27 7.75
N SER A 141 -18.11 -14.42 7.18
CA SER A 141 -18.31 -15.73 7.83
C SER A 141 -17.47 -15.90 9.09
N GLN A 142 -16.24 -15.40 9.10
CA GLN A 142 -15.36 -15.45 10.27
C GLN A 142 -15.86 -14.53 11.40
N ILE A 143 -16.35 -13.33 11.06
CA ILE A 143 -16.97 -12.45 12.05
C ILE A 143 -18.16 -13.14 12.70
N ILE A 144 -19.07 -13.74 11.94
CA ILE A 144 -20.22 -14.50 12.47
C ILE A 144 -19.77 -15.67 13.33
N TRP A 145 -18.77 -16.43 12.86
CA TRP A 145 -18.25 -17.57 13.64
C TRP A 145 -17.73 -17.13 15.01
N VAL A 146 -16.98 -16.03 15.09
CA VAL A 146 -16.49 -15.49 16.36
C VAL A 146 -17.63 -14.97 17.22
N LEU A 147 -18.59 -14.21 16.66
CA LEU A 147 -19.73 -13.69 17.42
C LEU A 147 -20.59 -14.82 18.00
N GLN A 148 -20.85 -15.87 17.24
CA GLN A 148 -21.60 -17.05 17.71
C GLN A 148 -20.83 -17.84 18.77
N TYR A 149 -19.50 -17.92 18.69
CA TYR A 149 -18.67 -18.53 19.72
C TYR A 149 -18.80 -17.81 21.08
N PHE A 150 -19.01 -16.50 21.06
CA PHE A 150 -19.30 -15.69 22.27
C PHE A 150 -20.80 -15.55 22.58
N GLU A 151 -21.66 -16.42 21.99
CA GLU A 151 -23.10 -16.45 22.18
C GLU A 151 -23.81 -15.13 21.81
N ILE A 152 -23.20 -14.28 20.97
CA ILE A 152 -23.80 -13.06 20.44
C ILE A 152 -24.72 -13.43 19.28
N PRO A 153 -26.03 -13.05 19.31
CA PRO A 153 -27.04 -13.54 18.36
C PRO A 153 -26.98 -12.82 16.99
N ALA A 154 -25.80 -12.69 16.43
CA ALA A 154 -25.59 -12.14 15.09
C ALA A 154 -25.81 -13.21 14.01
N TYR A 155 -26.33 -12.79 12.87
CA TYR A 155 -26.56 -13.66 11.72
C TYR A 155 -26.28 -12.96 10.38
N LEU A 156 -26.03 -13.76 9.32
CA LEU A 156 -25.91 -13.25 7.97
C LEU A 156 -27.30 -13.04 7.37
N LYS A 157 -27.66 -11.77 7.11
CA LYS A 157 -28.86 -11.39 6.34
C LYS A 157 -28.66 -11.62 4.84
N ALA A 158 -27.43 -11.42 4.36
CA ALA A 158 -26.97 -11.70 3.02
C ALA A 158 -25.50 -12.18 3.08
N TRP A 159 -24.91 -12.58 1.96
CA TRP A 159 -23.56 -13.12 1.90
C TRP A 159 -22.46 -12.22 2.51
N ASN A 160 -22.70 -10.89 2.56
CA ASN A 160 -21.78 -9.90 3.11
C ASN A 160 -22.45 -8.95 4.13
N MET A 161 -23.70 -9.22 4.53
CA MET A 161 -24.45 -8.38 5.45
C MET A 161 -24.63 -9.09 6.80
N ILE A 162 -24.10 -8.51 7.86
CA ILE A 162 -24.19 -9.02 9.22
C ILE A 162 -25.22 -8.20 9.98
N THR A 163 -26.17 -8.86 10.61
CA THR A 163 -27.23 -8.22 11.40
C THR A 163 -27.11 -8.66 12.85
N LEU A 164 -27.16 -7.69 13.77
CA LEU A 164 -27.25 -7.85 15.22
C LEU A 164 -28.32 -6.89 15.76
N ASN A 165 -29.29 -7.41 16.52
CA ASN A 165 -30.39 -6.63 17.13
C ASN A 165 -31.16 -5.72 16.12
N GLY A 166 -31.28 -6.15 14.86
CA GLY A 166 -31.95 -5.37 13.81
C GLY A 166 -31.04 -4.39 13.05
N TYR A 167 -29.85 -4.11 13.53
CA TYR A 167 -28.86 -3.25 12.87
C TYR A 167 -27.99 -4.06 11.94
N THR A 168 -27.80 -3.57 10.71
CA THR A 168 -27.07 -4.31 9.67
C THR A 168 -25.80 -3.56 9.25
N VAL A 169 -24.68 -4.29 9.23
CA VAL A 169 -23.38 -3.82 8.71
C VAL A 169 -23.08 -4.58 7.44
N GLU A 170 -22.73 -3.86 6.38
CA GLU A 170 -22.25 -4.43 5.13
C GLU A 170 -20.72 -4.54 5.15
N ILE A 171 -20.21 -5.74 4.88
CA ILE A 171 -18.76 -5.98 4.73
C ILE A 171 -18.40 -5.76 3.27
N ILE A 172 -17.46 -4.87 3.02
CA ILE A 172 -16.93 -4.54 1.70
C ILE A 172 -15.43 -4.87 1.62
N LEU A 173 -14.82 -4.73 0.44
CA LEU A 173 -13.39 -5.04 0.24
C LEU A 173 -12.48 -4.31 1.24
N ALA A 174 -12.76 -3.03 1.53
CA ALA A 174 -12.01 -2.24 2.51
C ALA A 174 -12.07 -2.80 3.96
N CYS A 175 -13.03 -3.68 4.25
CA CYS A 175 -13.14 -4.40 5.53
C CYS A 175 -12.30 -5.68 5.59
N THR A 176 -11.57 -6.05 4.52
CA THR A 176 -10.85 -7.33 4.45
C THR A 176 -9.37 -7.23 4.79
N ALA A 177 -8.86 -6.04 5.08
CA ALA A 177 -7.44 -5.72 5.27
C ALA A 177 -6.54 -5.99 4.05
N ILE A 178 -7.08 -6.42 2.90
CA ILE A 178 -6.27 -6.82 1.74
C ILE A 178 -5.37 -5.69 1.23
N GLU A 179 -5.79 -4.43 1.37
CA GLU A 179 -5.01 -3.24 0.98
C GLU A 179 -3.72 -3.12 1.82
N SER A 180 -3.86 -3.21 3.14
CA SER A 180 -2.72 -3.15 4.06
C SER A 180 -1.82 -4.39 3.92
N ILE A 181 -2.40 -5.58 3.77
CA ILE A 181 -1.67 -6.82 3.52
C ILE A 181 -0.85 -6.71 2.24
N ALA A 182 -1.44 -6.23 1.14
CA ALA A 182 -0.78 -6.06 -0.14
C ALA A 182 0.38 -5.06 -0.05
N LEU A 183 0.19 -3.95 0.66
CA LEU A 183 1.24 -2.97 0.90
C LEU A 183 2.44 -3.61 1.62
N PHE A 184 2.22 -4.29 2.75
CA PHE A 184 3.30 -4.91 3.51
C PHE A 184 3.96 -6.06 2.74
N MET A 185 3.21 -6.88 2.03
CA MET A 185 3.77 -7.93 1.17
C MET A 185 4.63 -7.35 0.05
N GLY A 186 4.20 -6.25 -0.56
CA GLY A 186 4.96 -5.52 -1.57
C GLY A 186 6.28 -4.98 -1.00
N LEU A 187 6.24 -4.30 0.14
CA LEU A 187 7.41 -3.74 0.79
C LEU A 187 8.41 -4.83 1.21
N ILE A 188 7.94 -5.88 1.89
CA ILE A 188 8.79 -6.99 2.35
C ILE A 188 9.42 -7.73 1.16
N GLY A 189 8.63 -8.00 0.12
CA GLY A 189 9.10 -8.72 -1.06
C GLY A 189 10.07 -7.93 -1.95
N ALA A 190 10.11 -6.61 -1.84
CA ALA A 190 11.03 -5.75 -2.59
C ALA A 190 12.44 -5.68 -1.98
N VAL A 191 12.58 -6.06 -0.71
CA VAL A 191 13.84 -5.98 0.03
C VAL A 191 14.70 -7.22 -0.20
N ARG A 192 15.99 -7.01 -0.42
CA ARG A 192 16.99 -8.10 -0.43
C ARG A 192 17.56 -8.28 0.97
N ALA A 193 16.95 -9.17 1.74
CA ALA A 193 17.38 -9.53 3.09
C ALA A 193 17.39 -11.04 3.27
N PRO A 194 18.07 -11.58 4.29
CA PRO A 194 18.03 -13.00 4.64
C PRO A 194 16.60 -13.48 4.90
N LEU A 195 16.28 -14.70 4.48
CA LEU A 195 14.93 -15.28 4.57
C LEU A 195 14.33 -15.24 5.98
N ASN A 196 15.16 -15.44 7.01
CA ASN A 196 14.71 -15.36 8.41
C ASN A 196 14.18 -13.97 8.76
N ARG A 197 14.82 -12.88 8.30
CA ARG A 197 14.36 -11.51 8.52
C ARG A 197 13.08 -11.20 7.74
N LEU A 198 13.01 -11.63 6.46
CA LEU A 198 11.81 -11.51 5.65
C LEU A 198 10.63 -12.26 6.27
N ALA A 199 10.85 -13.51 6.73
CA ALA A 199 9.84 -14.30 7.41
C ALA A 199 9.37 -13.64 8.72
N THR A 200 10.32 -13.10 9.52
CA THR A 200 9.96 -12.37 10.74
C THR A 200 9.12 -11.14 10.42
N ALA A 201 9.53 -10.32 9.44
CA ALA A 201 8.75 -9.15 9.02
C ALA A 201 7.35 -9.53 8.52
N PHE A 202 7.24 -10.63 7.77
CA PHE A 202 5.95 -11.15 7.32
C PHE A 202 5.06 -11.59 8.50
N ILE A 203 5.59 -12.35 9.44
CA ILE A 203 4.83 -12.88 10.59
C ILE A 203 4.36 -11.75 11.52
N VAL A 204 5.19 -10.74 11.77
CA VAL A 204 4.82 -9.61 12.64
C VAL A 204 3.89 -8.61 11.98
N SER A 205 3.69 -8.69 10.66
CA SER A 205 2.83 -7.77 9.91
C SER A 205 1.58 -8.46 9.36
N VAL A 206 1.68 -9.30 8.36
CA VAL A 206 0.54 -9.78 7.56
C VAL A 206 -0.52 -10.51 8.39
N PRO A 207 -0.19 -11.55 9.19
CA PRO A 207 -1.19 -12.22 10.04
C PRO A 207 -1.73 -11.29 11.13
N VAL A 208 -0.88 -10.41 11.69
CA VAL A 208 -1.28 -9.47 12.74
C VAL A 208 -2.28 -8.45 12.20
N ILE A 209 -2.01 -7.87 11.02
CA ILE A 209 -2.93 -6.96 10.33
C ILE A 209 -4.29 -7.64 10.11
N TYR A 210 -4.28 -8.89 9.63
CA TYR A 210 -5.52 -9.64 9.39
C TYR A 210 -6.33 -9.84 10.67
N VAL A 211 -5.70 -10.30 11.75
CA VAL A 211 -6.37 -10.54 13.04
C VAL A 211 -6.88 -9.24 13.66
N LEU A 212 -6.07 -8.18 13.65
CA LEU A 212 -6.50 -6.87 14.19
C LEU A 212 -7.65 -6.27 13.38
N ASN A 213 -7.66 -6.47 12.05
CA ASN A 213 -8.78 -6.03 11.23
C ASN A 213 -10.06 -6.83 11.54
N LEU A 214 -9.96 -8.14 11.76
CA LEU A 214 -11.10 -8.96 12.16
C LEU A 214 -11.68 -8.50 13.52
N ILE A 215 -10.80 -8.22 14.50
CA ILE A 215 -11.19 -7.67 15.80
C ILE A 215 -11.88 -6.31 15.62
N ARG A 216 -11.35 -5.45 14.78
CA ARG A 216 -11.94 -4.15 14.44
C ARG A 216 -13.36 -4.31 13.88
N ASP A 217 -13.55 -5.23 12.94
CA ASP A 217 -14.85 -5.41 12.29
C ASP A 217 -15.88 -6.00 13.28
N ILE A 218 -15.46 -6.96 14.12
CA ILE A 218 -16.27 -7.48 15.21
C ILE A 218 -16.68 -6.36 16.17
N PHE A 219 -15.75 -5.51 16.57
CA PHE A 219 -16.02 -4.35 17.43
C PHE A 219 -17.08 -3.43 16.81
N VAL A 220 -16.96 -3.10 15.51
CA VAL A 220 -17.94 -2.24 14.81
C VAL A 220 -19.33 -2.88 14.79
N VAL A 221 -19.42 -4.18 14.47
CA VAL A 221 -20.70 -4.91 14.45
C VAL A 221 -21.36 -4.92 15.83
N VAL A 222 -20.60 -5.20 16.88
CA VAL A 222 -21.14 -5.25 18.26
C VAL A 222 -21.52 -3.85 18.75
N ALA A 223 -20.63 -2.87 18.62
CA ALA A 223 -20.89 -1.51 19.07
C ALA A 223 -22.11 -0.90 18.37
N TYR A 224 -22.31 -1.20 17.07
CA TYR A 224 -23.48 -0.74 16.32
C TYR A 224 -24.74 -1.55 16.69
N GLY A 225 -24.65 -2.86 16.79
CA GLY A 225 -25.79 -3.72 17.13
C GLY A 225 -26.31 -3.49 18.54
N GLU A 226 -25.43 -3.19 19.51
CA GLU A 226 -25.78 -2.89 20.90
C GLU A 226 -26.00 -1.40 21.17
N GLN A 227 -25.87 -0.55 20.14
CA GLN A 227 -26.06 0.90 20.23
C GLN A 227 -25.27 1.57 21.37
N TRP A 228 -23.98 1.21 21.53
CA TRP A 228 -23.12 1.69 22.63
C TRP A 228 -23.02 3.21 22.72
N PHE A 229 -23.19 3.90 21.61
CA PHE A 229 -23.13 5.36 21.50
C PHE A 229 -24.47 5.96 21.03
N GLY A 230 -25.59 5.25 21.25
CA GLY A 230 -26.92 5.67 20.80
C GLY A 230 -27.05 5.71 19.28
N ALA A 231 -27.77 6.69 18.74
CA ALA A 231 -28.05 6.81 17.29
C ALA A 231 -26.79 6.93 16.43
N ASP A 232 -25.70 7.47 16.97
CA ASP A 232 -24.43 7.69 16.26
C ASP A 232 -23.44 6.52 16.38
N SER A 233 -23.88 5.37 16.92
CA SER A 233 -23.02 4.22 17.22
C SER A 233 -22.18 3.77 16.04
N PHE A 234 -22.74 3.69 14.83
CA PHE A 234 -21.98 3.31 13.64
C PHE A 234 -20.89 4.34 13.30
N VAL A 235 -21.23 5.62 13.31
CA VAL A 235 -20.30 6.70 12.97
C VAL A 235 -19.15 6.76 13.96
N ILE A 236 -19.45 6.69 15.26
CA ILE A 236 -18.45 6.75 16.32
C ILE A 236 -17.57 5.50 16.30
N ALA A 237 -18.16 4.30 16.27
CA ALA A 237 -17.39 3.06 16.26
C ALA A 237 -16.53 2.91 14.99
N HIS A 238 -17.11 3.13 13.81
CA HIS A 238 -16.43 2.90 12.53
C HIS A 238 -15.49 4.04 12.14
N ASN A 239 -15.96 5.30 12.17
CA ASN A 239 -15.20 6.43 11.61
C ASN A 239 -14.18 7.02 12.58
N TYR A 240 -14.42 6.93 13.89
CA TYR A 240 -13.49 7.48 14.88
C TYR A 240 -12.67 6.40 15.56
N ILE A 241 -13.30 5.50 16.32
CA ILE A 241 -12.58 4.54 17.17
C ILE A 241 -11.83 3.51 16.29
N ALA A 242 -12.51 2.86 15.36
CA ALA A 242 -11.92 1.82 14.51
C ALA A 242 -10.83 2.39 13.60
N LYS A 243 -11.02 3.59 13.01
CA LYS A 243 -9.98 4.24 12.20
C LYS A 243 -8.76 4.65 13.03
N ALA A 244 -8.96 5.26 14.20
CA ALA A 244 -7.85 5.62 15.09
C ALA A 244 -7.08 4.39 15.56
N GLY A 245 -7.80 3.35 16.02
CA GLY A 245 -7.19 2.09 16.44
C GLY A 245 -6.40 1.41 15.31
N SER A 246 -6.95 1.35 14.10
CA SER A 246 -6.25 0.81 12.92
C SER A 246 -5.01 1.63 12.57
N GLY A 247 -5.08 2.95 12.65
CA GLY A 247 -3.93 3.83 12.41
C GLY A 247 -2.80 3.58 13.39
N ILE A 248 -3.11 3.50 14.70
CA ILE A 248 -2.12 3.19 15.75
C ILE A 248 -1.51 1.80 15.54
N ALA A 249 -2.34 0.80 15.24
CA ALA A 249 -1.89 -0.56 14.99
C ALA A 249 -0.95 -0.64 13.77
N LEU A 250 -1.32 -0.03 12.64
CA LEU A 250 -0.49 0.00 11.43
C LEU A 250 0.82 0.75 11.67
N PHE A 251 0.80 1.84 12.45
CA PHE A 251 2.02 2.57 12.83
C PHE A 251 2.96 1.68 13.66
N ALA A 252 2.45 0.97 14.66
CA ALA A 252 3.24 0.05 15.48
C ALA A 252 3.81 -1.11 14.65
N ILE A 253 3.00 -1.71 13.76
CA ILE A 253 3.45 -2.77 12.86
C ILE A 253 4.52 -2.26 11.89
N SER A 254 4.33 -1.06 11.31
CA SER A 254 5.32 -0.44 10.43
C SER A 254 6.65 -0.24 11.16
N TYR A 255 6.62 0.23 12.40
CA TYR A 255 7.80 0.38 13.23
C TYR A 255 8.54 -0.95 13.45
N LEU A 256 7.80 -2.02 13.79
CA LEU A 256 8.38 -3.36 13.96
C LEU A 256 8.99 -3.91 12.67
N VAL A 257 8.33 -3.68 11.53
CA VAL A 257 8.85 -4.08 10.21
C VAL A 257 10.13 -3.29 9.87
N LEU A 258 10.19 -1.99 10.13
CA LEU A 258 11.38 -1.16 9.92
C LEU A 258 12.54 -1.58 10.84
N LEU A 259 12.27 -2.00 12.07
CA LEU A 259 13.30 -2.58 12.96
C LEU A 259 13.86 -3.91 12.41
N THR A 260 12.99 -4.71 11.79
CA THR A 260 13.36 -6.02 11.23
C THR A 260 14.07 -5.87 9.88
N LEU A 261 13.63 -4.91 9.06
CA LEU A 261 14.12 -4.63 7.71
C LEU A 261 14.58 -3.16 7.59
N PRO A 262 15.75 -2.78 8.16
CA PRO A 262 16.27 -1.42 8.07
C PRO A 262 16.53 -0.94 6.63
N GLU A 263 16.63 -1.87 5.66
CA GLU A 263 16.72 -1.54 4.23
C GLU A 263 15.50 -0.73 3.74
N LEU A 264 14.32 -0.95 4.32
CA LEU A 264 13.11 -0.16 4.03
C LEU A 264 13.26 1.29 4.49
N LEU A 265 13.91 1.52 5.64
CA LEU A 265 14.20 2.88 6.09
C LEU A 265 15.15 3.58 5.10
N GLY A 266 16.19 2.88 4.63
CA GLY A 266 17.08 3.39 3.59
C GLY A 266 16.36 3.71 2.28
N MET A 267 15.35 2.93 1.90
CA MET A 267 14.50 3.22 0.75
C MET A 267 13.66 4.50 0.97
N ILE A 268 13.05 4.66 2.14
CA ILE A 268 12.23 5.84 2.48
C ILE A 268 13.10 7.11 2.48
N ASP A 269 14.24 7.08 3.17
CA ASP A 269 15.19 8.20 3.21
C ASP A 269 15.69 8.54 1.81
N GLY A 270 16.02 7.53 1.00
CA GLY A 270 16.47 7.71 -0.36
C GLY A 270 15.41 8.33 -1.27
N ILE A 271 14.15 7.89 -1.18
CA ILE A 271 13.03 8.51 -1.91
C ILE A 271 12.90 9.97 -1.51
N TRP A 272 12.94 10.29 -0.20
CA TRP A 272 12.83 11.65 0.29
C TRP A 272 13.95 12.56 -0.26
N ILE A 273 15.19 12.08 -0.27
CA ILE A 273 16.34 12.83 -0.80
C ILE A 273 16.15 13.09 -2.30
N ILE A 274 15.83 12.06 -3.07
CA ILE A 274 15.62 12.18 -4.52
C ILE A 274 14.49 13.17 -4.82
N LEU A 275 13.35 13.04 -4.16
CA LEU A 275 12.21 13.95 -4.36
C LEU A 275 12.56 15.40 -4.00
N SER A 276 13.28 15.59 -2.89
CA SER A 276 13.65 16.94 -2.43
C SER A 276 14.67 17.63 -3.35
N GLU A 277 15.62 16.88 -3.90
CA GLU A 277 16.61 17.40 -4.85
C GLU A 277 15.96 17.76 -6.19
N GLU A 278 15.08 16.89 -6.71
CA GLU A 278 14.35 17.18 -7.96
C GLU A 278 13.42 18.38 -7.81
N LEU A 279 12.69 18.47 -6.70
CA LEU A 279 11.80 19.61 -6.46
C LEU A 279 12.58 20.93 -6.38
N LYS A 280 13.75 20.94 -5.71
CA LYS A 280 14.63 22.09 -5.66
C LYS A 280 15.17 22.47 -7.05
N SER A 281 15.56 21.48 -7.86
CA SER A 281 16.03 21.70 -9.23
C SER A 281 14.95 22.37 -10.08
N ILE A 282 13.72 21.87 -10.04
CA ILE A 282 12.58 22.44 -10.78
C ILE A 282 12.29 23.88 -10.32
N LEU A 283 12.31 24.15 -9.00
CA LEU A 283 12.06 25.47 -8.44
C LEU A 283 13.19 26.49 -8.74
N HIS A 284 14.43 26.03 -8.87
CA HIS A 284 15.56 26.88 -9.27
C HIS A 284 15.49 27.26 -10.74
N MET A 285 15.15 26.30 -11.62
CA MET A 285 14.95 26.59 -13.04
C MET A 285 13.84 27.62 -13.30
N SER A 286 12.76 27.58 -12.50
CA SER A 286 11.64 28.56 -12.59
C SER A 286 11.98 29.95 -12.02
N ARG A 287 13.19 30.17 -11.48
CA ARG A 287 13.63 31.49 -10.97
C ARG A 287 14.63 32.18 -11.87
N GLU A 288 15.16 31.47 -12.86
CA GLU A 288 16.14 31.99 -13.84
C GLU A 288 15.48 32.39 -15.16
N ASP A 289 14.21 32.06 -15.38
CA ASP A 289 13.35 32.56 -16.45
C ASP A 289 12.47 33.73 -15.97
#